data_d55dc23b1e50e3cbf6c04ac485db0fd5
#
_entry.id   d55dc23b1e50e3cbf6c04ac485db0fd5
#
_cell.length_a   1.000
_cell.length_b   1.000
_cell.length_c   1.000
_cell.angle_alpha   90.00
_cell.angle_beta   90.00
_cell.angle_gamma   90.00
#
_symmetry.space_group_name_H-M   'P 1'
#
loop_
_entity.id
_entity.type
_entity.pdbx_description
1 polymer ?
#
loop_
_entity_poly.entity_id
_entity_poly.type
_entity_poly.pdbx_seq_one_letter_code
_entity_poly.pdbx_strand_id
1 'polypeptide(L)'
;MKRIVAAAAALVLTATGALAQDPDLIFKRSTVWKFLTPDHKLAVYAIDDPLVEGVSCHFTVPEKGGVEGMLGLAEEVSDISLACRQIGPIVFKQKFDQGEDMYRQSRSLFFKKMQIVRGCDVRRNVLVYLVYSDKLIEGSPKNSTSSVPIMPWNGGEAPKCAEWLD
;
A
#
# COMPACT_ATOMS: atom_id res chain seq x y z
N MET A 1 -61.17 11.79 -19.81
CA MET A 1 -60.40 11.27 -18.67
C MET A 1 -59.06 10.78 -19.22
N LYS A 2 -57.99 11.59 -19.13
CA LYS A 2 -56.65 11.24 -19.59
C LYS A 2 -55.84 10.71 -18.38
N ARG A 3 -55.43 9.44 -18.44
CA ARG A 3 -54.56 8.82 -17.42
C ARG A 3 -53.11 9.14 -17.76
N ILE A 4 -52.44 9.89 -16.91
CA ILE A 4 -50.98 10.15 -16.98
C ILE A 4 -50.29 9.02 -16.22
N VAL A 5 -49.55 8.19 -16.93
CA VAL A 5 -48.68 7.17 -16.34
C VAL A 5 -47.31 7.81 -16.13
N ALA A 6 -46.96 8.06 -14.88
CA ALA A 6 -45.62 8.52 -14.49
C ALA A 6 -44.70 7.32 -14.40
N ALA A 7 -43.72 7.21 -15.29
CA ALA A 7 -42.63 6.23 -15.20
C ALA A 7 -41.55 6.76 -14.28
N ALA A 8 -41.39 6.14 -13.12
CA ALA A 8 -40.28 6.41 -12.21
C ALA A 8 -39.05 5.62 -12.68
N ALA A 9 -38.06 6.32 -13.21
CA ALA A 9 -36.75 5.73 -13.53
C ALA A 9 -35.92 5.63 -12.23
N ALA A 10 -35.72 4.41 -11.74
CA ALA A 10 -34.84 4.13 -10.63
C ALA A 10 -33.38 4.18 -11.11
N LEU A 11 -32.64 5.21 -10.67
CA LEU A 11 -31.21 5.35 -10.90
C LEU A 11 -30.48 4.41 -9.95
N VAL A 12 -30.00 3.27 -10.43
CA VAL A 12 -29.16 2.35 -9.64
C VAL A 12 -27.74 2.92 -9.67
N LEU A 13 -27.33 3.61 -8.59
CA LEU A 13 -25.92 3.94 -8.33
C LEU A 13 -25.19 2.65 -7.95
N THR A 14 -24.43 2.08 -8.87
CA THR A 14 -23.42 1.06 -8.54
C THR A 14 -22.22 1.74 -7.92
N ALA A 15 -22.16 1.77 -6.60
CA ALA A 15 -20.95 2.14 -5.88
C ALA A 15 -19.91 1.02 -6.09
N THR A 16 -18.95 1.20 -6.99
CA THR A 16 -17.75 0.38 -7.10
C THR A 16 -16.87 0.70 -5.89
N GLY A 17 -17.09 0.00 -4.77
CA GLY A 17 -16.18 0.06 -3.64
C GLY A 17 -14.83 -0.47 -4.09
N ALA A 18 -13.78 0.35 -4.01
CA ALA A 18 -12.41 -0.12 -4.09
C ALA A 18 -12.20 -1.12 -2.95
N LEU A 19 -12.07 -2.40 -3.29
CA LEU A 19 -11.70 -3.43 -2.33
C LEU A 19 -10.26 -3.14 -1.89
N ALA A 20 -10.09 -2.77 -0.62
CA ALA A 20 -8.76 -2.69 -0.04
C ALA A 20 -8.12 -4.08 -0.17
N GLN A 21 -7.07 -4.20 -0.96
CA GLN A 21 -6.32 -5.43 -1.13
C GLN A 21 -5.54 -5.69 0.15
N ASP A 22 -5.71 -6.87 0.74
CA ASP A 22 -4.88 -7.30 1.87
C ASP A 22 -3.50 -7.71 1.33
N PRO A 23 -2.39 -7.34 2.00
CA PRO A 23 -1.06 -7.73 1.57
C PRO A 23 -0.84 -9.25 1.65
N ASP A 24 -0.17 -9.80 0.66
CA ASP A 24 0.20 -11.21 0.60
C ASP A 24 1.42 -11.48 1.48
N LEU A 25 1.30 -12.40 2.43
CA LEU A 25 2.43 -12.86 3.23
C LEU A 25 3.34 -13.74 2.36
N ILE A 26 4.59 -13.31 2.15
CA ILE A 26 5.57 -14.06 1.36
C ILE A 26 6.31 -15.07 2.24
N PHE A 27 6.91 -14.61 3.35
CA PHE A 27 7.53 -15.48 4.34
C PHE A 27 7.73 -14.76 5.67
N LYS A 28 8.01 -15.56 6.71
CA LYS A 28 8.43 -15.08 8.03
C LYS A 28 9.77 -15.69 8.41
N ARG A 29 10.61 -14.90 9.09
CA ARG A 29 11.91 -15.33 9.61
C ARG A 29 12.03 -14.98 11.07
N SER A 30 12.29 -15.97 11.93
CA SER A 30 12.65 -15.74 13.34
C SER A 30 14.01 -15.07 13.42
N THR A 31 14.11 -13.99 14.21
CA THR A 31 15.34 -13.21 14.40
C THR A 31 16.03 -13.50 15.72
N VAL A 32 15.29 -13.98 16.72
CA VAL A 32 15.81 -14.33 18.04
C VAL A 32 15.24 -15.67 18.48
N TRP A 33 16.13 -16.60 18.83
CA TRP A 33 15.75 -17.87 19.45
C TRP A 33 15.97 -17.76 20.95
N LYS A 34 14.88 -17.77 21.74
CA LYS A 34 14.91 -17.81 23.19
C LYS A 34 14.13 -19.04 23.65
N PHE A 35 14.74 -19.86 24.52
CA PHE A 35 14.21 -21.16 24.97
C PHE A 35 12.87 -21.06 25.73
N LEU A 36 12.48 -19.88 26.22
CA LEU A 36 11.28 -19.67 27.07
C LEU A 36 10.49 -18.39 26.76
N THR A 37 10.84 -17.67 25.72
CA THR A 37 10.11 -16.44 25.33
C THR A 37 9.73 -16.50 23.85
N PRO A 38 8.58 -15.89 23.49
CA PRO A 38 8.12 -15.92 22.11
C PRO A 38 9.14 -15.26 21.17
N ASP A 39 9.34 -15.92 20.03
CA ASP A 39 10.26 -15.49 18.99
C ASP A 39 9.82 -14.18 18.34
N HIS A 40 10.74 -13.23 18.29
CA HIS A 40 10.60 -12.09 17.38
C HIS A 40 10.79 -12.57 15.94
N LYS A 41 9.92 -12.12 15.04
CA LYS A 41 9.93 -12.49 13.63
C LYS A 41 9.92 -11.26 12.76
N LEU A 42 10.53 -11.37 11.59
CA LEU A 42 10.31 -10.45 10.48
C LEU A 42 9.38 -11.13 9.48
N ALA A 43 8.28 -10.47 9.15
CA ALA A 43 7.35 -10.90 8.12
C ALA A 43 7.53 -10.02 6.88
N VAL A 44 7.69 -10.64 5.73
CA VAL A 44 7.79 -9.96 4.44
C VAL A 44 6.46 -10.13 3.72
N TYR A 45 5.90 -9.01 3.30
CA TYR A 45 4.64 -8.92 2.59
C TYR A 45 4.84 -8.33 1.20
N ALA A 46 3.96 -8.69 0.27
CA ALA A 46 3.82 -8.04 -1.02
C ALA A 46 2.46 -7.37 -1.14
N ILE A 47 2.41 -6.28 -1.87
CA ILE A 47 1.18 -5.60 -2.26
C ILE A 47 1.36 -4.94 -3.63
N ASP A 48 0.36 -5.12 -4.49
CA ASP A 48 0.32 -4.46 -5.79
C ASP A 48 -0.34 -3.08 -5.67
N ASP A 49 0.07 -2.14 -6.53
CA ASP A 49 -0.60 -0.85 -6.58
C ASP A 49 -1.99 -0.99 -7.21
N PRO A 50 -3.08 -0.66 -6.47
CA PRO A 50 -4.44 -0.85 -6.97
C PRO A 50 -4.79 0.07 -8.17
N LEU A 51 -4.10 1.21 -8.32
CA LEU A 51 -4.34 2.19 -9.38
C LEU A 51 -3.29 2.16 -10.50
N VAL A 52 -2.13 1.53 -10.26
CA VAL A 52 -1.05 1.45 -11.23
C VAL A 52 -0.67 -0.01 -11.45
N GLU A 53 -1.25 -0.64 -12.46
CA GLU A 53 -0.88 -2.01 -12.82
C GLU A 53 0.60 -2.07 -13.21
N GLY A 54 1.21 -3.23 -13.00
CA GLY A 54 2.61 -3.48 -13.30
C GLY A 54 3.59 -3.00 -12.23
N VAL A 55 3.12 -2.58 -11.05
CA VAL A 55 3.96 -2.27 -9.88
C VAL A 55 3.59 -3.17 -8.71
N SER A 56 4.60 -3.79 -8.11
CA SER A 56 4.48 -4.50 -6.83
C SER A 56 5.50 -3.97 -5.82
N CYS A 57 5.06 -3.86 -4.58
CA CYS A 57 5.86 -3.40 -3.45
C CYS A 57 6.02 -4.52 -2.42
N HIS A 58 7.26 -4.74 -1.96
CA HIS A 58 7.56 -5.61 -0.83
C HIS A 58 7.94 -4.76 0.37
N PHE A 59 7.43 -5.11 1.53
CA PHE A 59 7.75 -4.42 2.78
C PHE A 59 7.91 -5.42 3.92
N THR A 60 8.70 -5.03 4.93
CA THR A 60 8.98 -5.87 6.09
C THR A 60 8.32 -5.29 7.32
N VAL A 61 7.63 -6.15 8.06
CA VAL A 61 7.01 -5.82 9.33
C VAL A 61 7.58 -6.72 10.42
N PRO A 62 8.08 -6.16 11.53
CA PRO A 62 8.45 -6.94 12.69
C PRO A 62 7.21 -7.40 13.44
N GLU A 63 7.17 -8.68 13.76
CA GLU A 63 6.16 -9.30 14.60
C GLU A 63 6.79 -9.70 15.93
N LYS A 64 6.24 -9.21 17.03
CA LYS A 64 6.60 -9.72 18.36
C LYS A 64 5.75 -10.95 18.66
N GLY A 65 6.38 -12.01 19.12
CA GLY A 65 5.67 -13.18 19.66
C GLY A 65 5.21 -12.94 21.10
N GLY A 66 4.23 -13.75 21.60
CA GLY A 66 3.77 -13.78 22.97
C GLY A 66 2.50 -12.99 23.26
N VAL A 67 2.11 -13.05 24.55
CA VAL A 67 0.91 -12.39 25.06
C VAL A 67 0.95 -10.87 24.83
N GLU A 68 2.11 -10.25 24.95
CA GLU A 68 2.31 -8.82 24.66
C GLU A 68 2.09 -8.47 23.20
N GLY A 69 2.53 -9.35 22.27
CA GLY A 69 2.25 -9.22 20.83
C GLY A 69 0.75 -9.37 20.52
N MET A 70 0.05 -10.26 21.22
CA MET A 70 -1.39 -10.48 21.08
C MET A 70 -2.22 -9.29 21.58
N LEU A 71 -1.74 -8.57 22.59
CA LEU A 71 -2.42 -7.41 23.17
C LEU A 71 -2.06 -6.08 22.48
N GLY A 72 -1.19 -6.09 21.45
CA GLY A 72 -0.78 -4.88 20.73
C GLY A 72 0.01 -3.87 21.58
N LEU A 73 0.48 -4.28 22.77
CA LEU A 73 1.18 -3.41 23.74
C LEU A 73 2.69 -3.31 23.48
N ALA A 74 3.23 -4.21 22.67
CA ALA A 74 4.66 -4.34 22.45
C ALA A 74 5.13 -3.63 21.18
N GLU A 75 4.95 -2.31 21.11
CA GLU A 75 5.38 -1.53 19.97
C GLU A 75 6.57 -0.65 20.30
N GLU A 76 7.75 -1.27 20.39
CA GLU A 76 8.98 -0.54 20.19
C GLU A 76 9.21 -0.31 18.69
N VAL A 77 9.68 0.87 18.39
CA VAL A 77 9.92 1.44 17.08
C VAL A 77 10.73 0.48 16.22
N SER A 78 10.10 -0.08 15.21
CA SER A 78 10.78 -0.93 14.24
C SER A 78 10.94 -0.19 12.91
N ASP A 79 12.11 -0.37 12.31
CA ASP A 79 12.38 0.19 11.00
C ASP A 79 11.51 -0.51 9.95
N ILE A 80 10.84 0.29 9.13
CA ILE A 80 10.02 -0.19 8.02
C ILE A 80 10.88 -0.15 6.77
N SER A 81 10.98 -1.26 6.04
CA SER A 81 11.62 -1.29 4.73
C SER A 81 10.57 -1.36 3.63
N LEU A 82 10.83 -0.69 2.51
CA LEU A 82 9.99 -0.71 1.32
C LEU A 82 10.84 -0.91 0.07
N ALA A 83 10.41 -1.82 -0.80
CA ALA A 83 11.02 -2.04 -2.11
C ALA A 83 9.92 -2.25 -3.15
N CYS A 84 9.68 -1.26 -4.00
CA CYS A 84 8.74 -1.35 -5.11
C CYS A 84 9.47 -1.58 -6.43
N ARG A 85 8.89 -2.36 -7.34
CA ARG A 85 9.47 -2.69 -8.65
C ARG A 85 8.39 -2.69 -9.73
N GLN A 86 8.80 -2.32 -10.93
CA GLN A 86 8.02 -2.61 -12.11
C GLN A 86 8.12 -4.12 -12.41
N ILE A 87 6.98 -4.77 -12.48
CA ILE A 87 6.85 -6.22 -12.72
C ILE A 87 6.09 -6.55 -14.00
N GLY A 88 5.59 -5.52 -14.69
CA GLY A 88 4.80 -5.63 -15.91
C GLY A 88 4.73 -4.29 -16.65
N PRO A 89 3.93 -4.22 -17.73
CA PRO A 89 3.61 -2.94 -18.35
C PRO A 89 2.91 -2.05 -17.35
N ILE A 90 3.29 -0.77 -17.31
CA ILE A 90 2.60 0.21 -16.45
C ILE A 90 1.30 0.63 -17.11
N VAL A 91 0.19 0.46 -16.40
CA VAL A 91 -1.14 0.93 -16.82
C VAL A 91 -1.79 1.69 -15.66
N PHE A 92 -2.02 2.98 -15.86
CA PHE A 92 -2.76 3.80 -14.90
C PHE A 92 -4.26 3.59 -15.11
N LYS A 93 -4.98 3.27 -14.04
CA LYS A 93 -6.45 3.05 -14.07
C LYS A 93 -7.22 4.35 -13.93
N GLN A 94 -6.68 5.30 -13.21
CA GLN A 94 -7.26 6.62 -12.98
C GLN A 94 -6.17 7.63 -12.61
N LYS A 95 -6.51 8.90 -12.60
CA LYS A 95 -5.67 9.97 -12.07
C LYS A 95 -5.52 9.86 -10.56
N PHE A 96 -4.47 10.44 -10.02
CA PHE A 96 -4.15 10.42 -8.59
C PHE A 96 -3.48 11.72 -8.14
N ASP A 97 -3.64 12.05 -6.88
CA ASP A 97 -2.94 13.16 -6.23
C ASP A 97 -1.52 12.78 -5.80
N GLN A 98 -0.63 13.78 -5.76
CA GLN A 98 0.70 13.59 -5.18
C GLN A 98 0.62 13.26 -3.70
N GLY A 99 1.17 12.10 -3.32
CA GLY A 99 1.12 11.61 -1.95
C GLY A 99 -0.20 10.92 -1.58
N GLU A 100 -1.01 10.53 -2.56
CA GLU A 100 -2.24 9.77 -2.35
C GLU A 100 -1.96 8.41 -1.71
N ASP A 101 -2.84 8.00 -0.80
CA ASP A 101 -2.76 6.69 -0.16
C ASP A 101 -2.88 5.56 -1.21
N MET A 102 -1.81 4.80 -1.40
CA MET A 102 -1.82 3.55 -2.16
C MET A 102 -2.38 2.42 -1.30
N TYR A 103 -2.00 2.40 -0.04
CA TYR A 103 -2.41 1.40 0.92
C TYR A 103 -2.54 2.00 2.31
N ARG A 104 -3.70 1.78 2.91
CA ARG A 104 -3.97 2.11 4.30
C ARG A 104 -4.66 0.92 4.97
N GLN A 105 -4.02 0.32 5.95
CA GLN A 105 -4.63 -0.77 6.67
C GLN A 105 -5.44 -0.26 7.87
N SER A 106 -6.77 -0.46 7.80
CA SER A 106 -7.69 -0.08 8.87
C SER A 106 -8.16 -1.25 9.74
N ARG A 107 -7.80 -2.50 9.41
CA ARG A 107 -8.44 -3.70 9.99
C ARG A 107 -7.59 -4.57 10.90
N SER A 108 -6.29 -4.39 10.96
CA SER A 108 -5.41 -5.19 11.82
C SER A 108 -4.85 -4.35 12.96
N LEU A 109 -4.88 -4.89 14.18
CA LEU A 109 -4.29 -4.24 15.36
C LEU A 109 -2.79 -3.98 15.21
N PHE A 110 -2.11 -4.79 14.36
CA PHE A 110 -0.68 -4.68 14.11
C PHE A 110 -0.31 -3.62 13.07
N PHE A 111 -1.19 -3.35 12.10
CA PHE A 111 -0.91 -2.47 10.96
C PHE A 111 -1.62 -1.12 11.01
N LYS A 112 -2.38 -0.81 12.06
CA LYS A 112 -3.17 0.44 12.18
C LYS A 112 -2.35 1.72 12.00
N LYS A 113 -1.02 1.59 11.83
CA LYS A 113 -0.07 2.69 11.89
C LYS A 113 0.85 2.76 10.68
N MET A 114 0.67 1.92 9.67
CA MET A 114 1.49 1.95 8.46
C MET A 114 0.66 2.43 7.27
N GLN A 115 1.18 3.42 6.57
CA GLN A 115 0.63 3.93 5.32
C GLN A 115 1.68 3.84 4.23
N ILE A 116 1.26 3.51 3.01
CA ILE A 116 2.07 3.62 1.80
C ILE A 116 1.37 4.63 0.91
N VAL A 117 2.08 5.69 0.55
CA VAL A 117 1.61 6.72 -0.37
C VAL A 117 2.38 6.67 -1.68
N ARG A 118 1.75 7.14 -2.75
CA ARG A 118 2.30 7.18 -4.10
C ARG A 118 2.44 8.60 -4.59
N GLY A 119 3.50 8.87 -5.35
CA GLY A 119 3.71 10.12 -6.06
C GLY A 119 4.42 9.89 -7.39
N CYS A 120 4.52 10.95 -8.19
CA CYS A 120 5.20 10.97 -9.47
C CYS A 120 6.33 12.02 -9.46
N ASP A 121 7.58 11.61 -9.70
CA ASP A 121 8.65 12.53 -10.13
C ASP A 121 8.48 12.81 -11.62
N VAL A 122 7.79 13.90 -11.91
CA VAL A 122 7.43 14.33 -13.27
C VAL A 122 8.66 14.49 -14.17
N ARG A 123 9.76 15.03 -13.62
CA ARG A 123 10.98 15.26 -14.39
C ARG A 123 11.65 13.99 -14.87
N ARG A 124 11.58 12.94 -14.05
CA ARG A 124 12.31 11.68 -14.31
C ARG A 124 11.39 10.58 -14.80
N ASN A 125 10.08 10.81 -14.83
CA ASN A 125 9.06 9.80 -15.12
C ASN A 125 9.20 8.57 -14.20
N VAL A 126 9.21 8.82 -12.89
CA VAL A 126 9.43 7.81 -11.84
C VAL A 126 8.27 7.85 -10.86
N LEU A 127 7.68 6.70 -10.59
CA LEU A 127 6.77 6.56 -9.44
C LEU A 127 7.58 6.49 -8.15
N VAL A 128 7.16 7.24 -7.15
CA VAL A 128 7.80 7.30 -5.83
C VAL A 128 6.82 6.82 -4.79
N TYR A 129 7.21 5.81 -4.04
CA TYR A 129 6.43 5.26 -2.94
C TYR A 129 7.11 5.57 -1.63
N LEU A 130 6.34 6.07 -0.66
CA LEU A 130 6.80 6.33 0.69
C LEU A 130 5.95 5.53 1.66
N VAL A 131 6.61 4.69 2.47
CA VAL A 131 5.97 4.05 3.63
C VAL A 131 6.33 4.82 4.88
N TYR A 132 5.37 5.04 5.76
CA TYR A 132 5.59 5.66 7.06
C TYR A 132 4.61 5.14 8.12
N SER A 133 4.97 5.36 9.40
CA SER A 133 4.14 4.99 10.54
C SER A 133 3.35 6.19 11.04
N ASP A 134 2.05 6.05 11.30
CA ASP A 134 1.19 7.10 11.85
C ASP A 134 1.46 7.44 13.33
N LYS A 135 2.27 6.64 14.02
CA LYS A 135 2.53 6.87 15.44
C LYS A 135 3.57 7.98 15.64
N LEU A 136 3.10 9.15 16.00
CA LEU A 136 3.91 10.24 16.53
C LEU A 136 4.21 9.96 18.02
N ILE A 137 5.34 9.33 18.28
CA ILE A 137 6.08 9.48 19.53
C ILE A 137 7.14 10.52 19.22
N GLU A 138 7.57 11.33 20.15
CA GLU A 138 8.52 12.45 19.94
C GLU A 138 9.55 12.15 18.83
N GLY A 139 9.52 12.97 17.76
CA GLY A 139 10.41 12.85 16.60
C GLY A 139 9.68 12.60 15.28
N SER A 140 10.46 12.45 14.20
CA SER A 140 9.93 12.13 12.87
C SER A 140 9.42 10.70 12.79
N PRO A 141 8.32 10.42 12.07
CA PRO A 141 7.85 9.05 11.85
C PRO A 141 8.90 8.23 11.13
N LYS A 142 9.03 6.95 11.50
CA LYS A 142 9.84 6.00 10.75
C LYS A 142 9.30 5.86 9.34
N ASN A 143 10.19 5.94 8.38
CA ASN A 143 9.80 5.95 6.97
C ASN A 143 10.85 5.28 6.07
N SER A 144 10.43 4.89 4.88
CA SER A 144 11.29 4.40 3.82
C SER A 144 10.71 4.78 2.46
N THR A 145 11.58 5.10 1.50
CA THR A 145 11.19 5.50 0.15
C THR A 145 11.68 4.49 -0.86
N SER A 146 10.84 4.18 -1.84
CA SER A 146 11.19 3.36 -3.01
C SER A 146 10.81 4.07 -4.29
N SER A 147 11.68 4.01 -5.31
CA SER A 147 11.46 4.61 -6.62
C SER A 147 11.35 3.54 -7.69
N VAL A 148 10.36 3.68 -8.57
CA VAL A 148 10.09 2.77 -9.69
C VAL A 148 10.17 3.57 -11.00
N PRO A 149 11.30 3.53 -11.72
CA PRO A 149 11.37 4.10 -13.07
C PRO A 149 10.32 3.45 -13.97
N ILE A 150 9.56 4.25 -14.70
CA ILE A 150 8.59 3.74 -15.67
C ILE A 150 9.33 3.44 -16.96
N MET A 151 9.53 2.16 -17.23
CA MET A 151 10.28 1.67 -18.38
C MET A 151 9.37 1.06 -19.44
N PRO A 152 9.76 1.12 -20.73
CA PRO A 152 9.11 0.35 -21.77
C PRO A 152 9.05 -1.14 -21.41
N TRP A 153 7.96 -1.79 -21.74
CA TRP A 153 7.75 -3.22 -21.45
C TRP A 153 7.38 -3.96 -22.75
N ASN A 154 8.09 -5.04 -23.06
CA ASN A 154 7.85 -5.88 -24.25
C ASN A 154 7.71 -5.07 -25.57
N GLY A 155 8.51 -4.02 -25.75
CA GLY A 155 8.47 -3.19 -26.95
C GLY A 155 7.35 -2.14 -27.01
N GLY A 156 6.53 -2.04 -25.95
CA GLY A 156 5.55 -0.95 -25.80
C GLY A 156 6.21 0.37 -25.38
N GLU A 157 5.45 1.45 -25.47
CA GLU A 157 5.88 2.76 -24.97
C GLU A 157 5.67 2.86 -23.45
N ALA A 158 6.57 3.57 -22.78
CA ALA A 158 6.42 3.89 -21.37
C ALA A 158 5.45 5.07 -21.19
N PRO A 159 4.35 4.92 -20.43
CA PRO A 159 3.45 6.04 -20.14
C PRO A 159 4.15 7.09 -19.28
N LYS A 160 3.67 8.33 -19.34
CA LYS A 160 4.18 9.42 -18.49
C LYS A 160 3.29 9.61 -17.28
N CYS A 161 3.84 9.43 -16.07
CA CYS A 161 3.06 9.60 -14.85
C CYS A 161 2.51 11.03 -14.67
N ALA A 162 3.16 12.03 -15.29
CA ALA A 162 2.69 13.42 -15.28
C ALA A 162 1.28 13.60 -15.88
N GLU A 163 0.89 12.77 -16.83
CA GLU A 163 -0.42 12.84 -17.50
C GLU A 163 -1.56 12.30 -16.61
N TRP A 164 -1.19 11.63 -15.52
CA TRP A 164 -2.09 10.99 -14.57
C TRP A 164 -2.15 11.68 -13.21
N LEU A 165 -1.54 12.85 -13.07
CA LEU A 165 -1.73 13.71 -11.91
C LEU A 165 -3.00 14.55 -12.07
N ASP A 166 -3.72 14.75 -10.95
CA ASP A 166 -4.81 15.71 -10.81
C ASP A 166 -4.31 17.11 -10.54
#